data_4974ae57017ccc85d18d0f2dbcdeceeb
#
_entry.id   4974ae57017ccc85d18d0f2dbcdeceeb
#
_cell.length_a   1.000
_cell.length_b   1.000
_cell.length_c   1.000
_cell.angle_alpha   90.00
_cell.angle_beta   90.00
_cell.angle_gamma   90.00
#
_symmetry.space_group_name_H-M   'P 1'
#
loop_
_entity.id
_entity.type
_entity.pdbx_description
1 polymer ?
#
loop_
_entity_poly.entity_id
_entity_poly.type
_entity_poly.pdbx_seq_one_letter_code
_entity_poly.pdbx_strand_id
1 'polypeptide(L)'
;MALEHALLVALSEQPAAGLELSRRFSRSIGYFWGATHQQIYRVLGRMEADGWLRATTVEQAGRPAKKVYEVADAGREVLAAWLGEPTATPPLRSDLAVKMRGASFGDRAAVLDVVRADLAEHCVRLERYEQLMTRDYPDPTTLSGLELDQYLVLRGGVLAEQTSITWLTEYLEAHA
;
A
#
# COMPACT_ATOMS: atom_id res chain seq x y z
N MET A 1 7.25 14.02 -3.32
CA MET A 1 6.70 12.95 -4.15
C MET A 1 6.60 11.70 -3.30
N ALA A 2 5.52 10.96 -3.35
CA ALA A 2 5.20 10.04 -2.27
C ALA A 2 5.93 8.68 -2.28
N LEU A 3 6.48 8.17 -3.42
CA LEU A 3 7.19 6.89 -3.44
C LEU A 3 8.51 6.93 -2.65
N GLU A 4 9.25 8.02 -2.72
CA GLU A 4 10.47 8.23 -1.94
C GLU A 4 10.19 8.15 -0.44
N HIS A 5 9.15 8.85 0.02
CA HIS A 5 8.78 8.83 1.44
C HIS A 5 8.29 7.45 1.88
N ALA A 6 7.52 6.74 1.04
CA ALA A 6 7.12 5.37 1.31
C ALA A 6 8.32 4.42 1.44
N LEU A 7 9.37 4.60 0.61
CA LEU A 7 10.61 3.83 0.72
C LEU A 7 11.44 4.23 1.95
N LEU A 8 11.45 5.53 2.33
CA LEU A 8 12.08 5.97 3.59
C LEU A 8 11.40 5.34 4.80
N VAL A 9 10.05 5.28 4.84
CA VAL A 9 9.32 4.58 5.91
C VAL A 9 9.74 3.11 5.97
N ALA A 10 9.66 2.39 4.85
CA ALA A 10 9.99 0.97 4.79
C ALA A 10 11.46 0.65 5.17
N LEU A 11 12.41 1.54 4.86
CA LEU A 11 13.82 1.39 5.24
C LEU A 11 14.09 1.85 6.67
N SER A 12 13.30 2.77 7.23
CA SER A 12 13.35 3.16 8.65
C SER A 12 12.87 2.03 9.55
N GLU A 13 11.88 1.26 9.10
CA GLU A 13 11.45 0.03 9.79
C GLU A 13 12.58 -1.00 9.83
N GLN A 14 13.26 -1.22 8.70
CA GLN A 14 14.35 -2.18 8.59
C GLN A 14 15.20 -1.94 7.34
N PRO A 15 16.55 -1.79 7.45
CA PRO A 15 17.45 -1.79 6.31
C PRO A 15 17.29 -3.04 5.46
N ALA A 16 17.40 -2.90 4.13
CA ALA A 16 17.17 -4.03 3.23
C ALA A 16 17.91 -3.90 1.89
N ALA A 17 18.16 -5.03 1.24
CA ALA A 17 18.55 -5.05 -0.16
C ALA A 17 17.37 -4.75 -1.08
N GLY A 18 17.61 -4.17 -2.26
CA GLY A 18 16.55 -3.70 -3.16
C GLY A 18 15.47 -4.74 -3.48
N LEU A 19 15.86 -6.02 -3.70
CA LEU A 19 14.90 -7.11 -3.93
C LEU A 19 14.08 -7.44 -2.68
N GLU A 20 14.73 -7.49 -1.52
CA GLU A 20 14.07 -7.76 -0.24
C GLU A 20 13.10 -6.63 0.12
N LEU A 21 13.55 -5.37 -0.01
CA LEU A 21 12.72 -4.19 0.15
C LEU A 21 11.50 -4.24 -0.75
N SER A 22 11.67 -4.53 -2.04
CA SER A 22 10.57 -4.58 -2.99
C SER A 22 9.54 -5.66 -2.64
N ARG A 23 9.98 -6.84 -2.17
CA ARG A 23 9.10 -7.91 -1.71
C ARG A 23 8.36 -7.52 -0.42
N ARG A 24 9.05 -6.89 0.53
CA ARG A 24 8.45 -6.41 1.77
C ARG A 24 7.47 -5.27 1.49
N PHE A 25 7.86 -4.32 0.66
CA PHE A 25 7.00 -3.21 0.23
C PHE A 25 5.69 -3.70 -0.37
N SER A 26 5.72 -4.68 -1.28
CA SER A 26 4.52 -5.24 -1.91
C SER A 26 3.58 -5.99 -0.93
N ARG A 27 4.09 -6.37 0.24
CA ARG A 27 3.33 -7.09 1.29
C ARG A 27 2.87 -6.19 2.45
N SER A 28 3.14 -4.89 2.39
CA SER A 28 2.81 -3.91 3.43
C SER A 28 2.31 -2.60 2.78
N ILE A 29 3.18 -1.65 2.59
CA ILE A 29 2.85 -0.33 1.99
C ILE A 29 2.24 -0.48 0.59
N GLY A 30 2.63 -1.50 -0.18
CA GLY A 30 2.14 -1.79 -1.52
C GLY A 30 0.63 -2.03 -1.63
N TYR A 31 -0.07 -2.29 -0.54
CA TYR A 31 -1.53 -2.41 -0.54
C TYR A 31 -2.25 -1.07 -0.81
N PHE A 32 -1.68 0.04 -0.37
CA PHE A 32 -2.22 1.38 -0.58
C PHE A 32 -1.30 2.27 -1.44
N TRP A 33 -0.11 1.76 -1.80
CA TRP A 33 0.84 2.45 -2.65
C TRP A 33 1.47 1.51 -3.68
N GLY A 34 0.88 1.41 -4.88
CA GLY A 34 1.40 0.56 -5.95
C GLY A 34 2.72 1.11 -6.53
N ALA A 35 3.75 0.26 -6.60
CA ALA A 35 5.00 0.57 -7.30
C ALA A 35 5.59 -0.68 -7.96
N THR A 36 6.13 -0.54 -9.17
CA THR A 36 6.85 -1.63 -9.83
C THR A 36 8.27 -1.77 -9.29
N HIS A 37 8.87 -2.96 -9.43
CA HIS A 37 10.27 -3.19 -9.08
C HIS A 37 11.20 -2.17 -9.75
N GLN A 38 10.99 -1.88 -11.04
CA GLN A 38 11.81 -0.90 -11.77
C GLN A 38 11.70 0.51 -11.20
N GLN A 39 10.49 0.94 -10.80
CA GLN A 39 10.29 2.23 -10.14
C GLN A 39 11.03 2.30 -8.80
N ILE A 40 10.92 1.25 -7.97
CA ILE A 40 11.63 1.16 -6.69
C ILE A 40 13.15 1.27 -6.89
N TYR A 41 13.74 0.48 -7.78
CA TYR A 41 15.19 0.54 -8.02
C TYR A 41 15.67 1.89 -8.56
N ARG A 42 14.90 2.49 -9.48
CA ARG A 42 15.22 3.83 -10.00
C ARG A 42 15.20 4.88 -8.89
N VAL A 43 14.20 4.81 -8.00
CA VAL A 43 14.05 5.75 -6.90
C VAL A 43 15.14 5.54 -5.85
N LEU A 44 15.47 4.29 -5.48
CA LEU A 44 16.59 4.00 -4.57
C LEU A 44 17.92 4.56 -5.08
N GLY A 45 18.21 4.41 -6.37
CA GLY A 45 19.44 4.98 -6.97
C GLY A 45 19.50 6.52 -6.88
N ARG A 46 18.37 7.20 -7.08
CA ARG A 46 18.27 8.65 -6.92
C ARG A 46 18.44 9.06 -5.45
N MET A 47 17.72 8.43 -4.53
CA MET A 47 17.80 8.72 -3.09
C MET A 47 19.21 8.51 -2.53
N GLU A 48 19.96 7.51 -3.06
CA GLU A 48 21.36 7.31 -2.71
C GLU A 48 22.23 8.45 -3.26
N ALA A 49 22.04 8.86 -4.52
CA ALA A 49 22.76 9.97 -5.13
C ALA A 49 22.48 11.31 -4.41
N ASP A 50 21.26 11.51 -3.92
CA ASP A 50 20.83 12.68 -3.15
C ASP A 50 21.29 12.61 -1.66
N GLY A 51 21.97 11.54 -1.24
CA GLY A 51 22.47 11.35 0.12
C GLY A 51 21.40 11.00 1.15
N TRP A 52 20.18 10.67 0.74
CA TRP A 52 19.10 10.26 1.66
C TRP A 52 19.28 8.83 2.15
N LEU A 53 19.99 8.00 1.36
CA LEU A 53 20.31 6.62 1.69
C LEU A 53 21.82 6.41 1.71
N ARG A 54 22.27 5.55 2.61
CA ARG A 54 23.60 4.92 2.55
C ARG A 54 23.43 3.51 2.03
N ALA A 55 24.29 3.11 1.10
CA ALA A 55 24.31 1.77 0.58
C ALA A 55 25.62 1.07 0.93
N THR A 56 25.51 -0.15 1.46
CA THR A 56 26.65 -1.01 1.80
C THR A 56 26.60 -2.27 0.94
N THR A 57 27.72 -2.59 0.30
CA THR A 57 27.86 -3.85 -0.44
C THR A 57 28.18 -4.97 0.52
N VAL A 58 27.36 -6.02 0.51
CA VAL A 58 27.53 -7.22 1.34
C VAL A 58 27.86 -8.41 0.44
N GLU A 59 29.05 -8.97 0.64
CA GLU A 59 29.47 -10.19 -0.05
C GLU A 59 28.64 -11.39 0.41
N GLN A 60 28.30 -12.27 -0.54
CA GLN A 60 27.52 -13.48 -0.28
C GLN A 60 28.28 -14.72 -0.77
N ALA A 61 28.41 -15.75 0.05
CA ALA A 61 29.00 -17.01 -0.35
C ALA A 61 28.22 -17.66 -1.52
N GLY A 62 28.85 -17.83 -2.68
CA GLY A 62 28.26 -18.48 -3.84
C GLY A 62 27.16 -17.69 -4.58
N ARG A 63 26.99 -16.39 -4.29
CA ARG A 63 26.03 -15.48 -4.95
C ARG A 63 26.68 -14.12 -5.21
N PRO A 64 26.16 -13.35 -6.19
CA PRO A 64 26.61 -11.96 -6.37
C PRO A 64 26.43 -11.14 -5.09
N ALA A 65 27.37 -10.21 -4.86
CA ALA A 65 27.25 -9.25 -3.76
C ALA A 65 25.92 -8.50 -3.82
N LYS A 66 25.30 -8.25 -2.67
CA LYS A 66 24.04 -7.49 -2.58
C LYS A 66 24.30 -6.11 -2.00
N LYS A 67 23.59 -5.12 -2.53
CA LYS A 67 23.58 -3.75 -2.04
C LYS A 67 22.45 -3.59 -1.03
N VAL A 68 22.79 -3.29 0.23
CA VAL A 68 21.84 -3.05 1.33
C VAL A 68 21.74 -1.56 1.55
N TYR A 69 20.53 -1.06 1.59
CA TYR A 69 20.19 0.36 1.81
C TYR A 69 19.73 0.60 3.24
N GLU A 70 20.19 1.68 3.83
CA GLU A 70 19.74 2.23 5.11
C GLU A 70 19.49 3.73 4.99
N VAL A 71 18.59 4.29 5.82
CA VAL A 71 18.28 5.71 5.81
C VAL A 71 19.43 6.50 6.42
N ALA A 72 19.98 7.46 5.69
CA ALA A 72 20.98 8.41 6.16
C ALA A 72 20.35 9.55 6.97
N ASP A 73 21.15 10.38 7.65
CA ASP A 73 20.63 11.49 8.46
C ASP A 73 19.80 12.48 7.64
N ALA A 74 20.27 12.86 6.43
CA ALA A 74 19.52 13.71 5.52
C ALA A 74 18.16 13.08 5.11
N GLY A 75 18.10 11.76 4.92
CA GLY A 75 16.85 11.06 4.64
C GLY A 75 15.89 11.05 5.83
N ARG A 76 16.41 10.96 7.06
CA ARG A 76 15.61 11.08 8.29
C ARG A 76 15.00 12.49 8.45
N GLU A 77 15.78 13.52 8.15
CA GLU A 77 15.30 14.91 8.19
C GLU A 77 14.19 15.16 7.16
N VAL A 78 14.38 14.69 5.92
CA VAL A 78 13.37 14.76 4.86
C VAL A 78 12.09 14.04 5.24
N LEU A 79 12.20 12.82 5.80
CA LEU A 79 11.05 12.04 6.24
C LEU A 79 10.30 12.74 7.38
N ALA A 80 11.03 13.24 8.40
CA ALA A 80 10.44 13.92 9.55
C ALA A 80 9.69 15.19 9.13
N ALA A 81 10.24 15.98 8.20
CA ALA A 81 9.58 17.15 7.66
C ALA A 81 8.29 16.78 6.93
N TRP A 82 8.35 15.78 6.02
CA TRP A 82 7.21 15.35 5.23
C TRP A 82 6.06 14.75 6.07
N LEU A 83 6.37 14.01 7.14
CA LEU A 83 5.35 13.43 8.04
C LEU A 83 4.50 14.50 8.73
N GLY A 84 5.02 15.70 8.90
CA GLY A 84 4.29 16.86 9.46
C GLY A 84 3.52 17.69 8.43
N GLU A 85 3.68 17.42 7.12
CA GLU A 85 3.00 18.18 6.08
C GLU A 85 1.52 17.80 5.96
N PRO A 86 0.62 18.79 5.72
CA PRO A 86 -0.79 18.48 5.43
C PRO A 86 -0.92 17.64 4.17
N THR A 87 -1.70 16.56 4.24
CA THR A 87 -2.02 15.73 3.08
C THR A 87 -3.28 16.24 2.40
N ALA A 88 -3.18 16.59 1.10
CA ALA A 88 -4.35 16.94 0.30
C ALA A 88 -5.25 15.70 0.09
N THR A 89 -6.54 15.84 0.36
CA THR A 89 -7.53 14.81 0.00
C THR A 89 -7.80 14.91 -1.50
N PRO A 90 -7.45 13.89 -2.31
CA PRO A 90 -7.76 13.91 -3.72
C PRO A 90 -9.28 13.88 -3.95
N PRO A 91 -9.81 14.54 -5.01
CA PRO A 91 -11.21 14.44 -5.34
C PRO A 91 -11.58 12.98 -5.64
N LEU A 92 -12.75 12.55 -5.14
CA LEU A 92 -13.27 11.22 -5.45
C LEU A 92 -13.54 11.12 -6.96
N ARG A 93 -12.88 10.19 -7.63
CA ARG A 93 -13.08 9.85 -9.04
C ARG A 93 -13.28 8.35 -9.13
N SER A 94 -14.47 7.92 -9.54
CA SER A 94 -14.81 6.51 -9.70
C SER A 94 -15.56 6.31 -11.01
N ASP A 95 -14.91 5.69 -11.98
CA ASP A 95 -15.54 5.29 -13.24
C ASP A 95 -16.67 4.29 -12.98
N LEU A 96 -16.51 3.40 -11.99
CA LEU A 96 -17.57 2.48 -11.58
C LEU A 96 -18.82 3.22 -11.13
N ALA A 97 -18.68 4.24 -10.25
CA ALA A 97 -19.82 5.03 -9.79
C ALA A 97 -20.54 5.76 -10.96
N VAL A 98 -19.79 6.24 -11.94
CA VAL A 98 -20.36 6.82 -13.16
C VAL A 98 -21.11 5.79 -13.98
N LYS A 99 -20.57 4.59 -14.16
CA LYS A 99 -21.24 3.47 -14.87
C LYS A 99 -22.53 3.06 -14.14
N MET A 100 -22.46 2.88 -12.82
CA MET A 100 -23.63 2.56 -12.00
C MET A 100 -24.72 3.62 -12.14
N ARG A 101 -24.38 4.91 -12.07
CA ARG A 101 -25.32 6.01 -12.26
C ARG A 101 -25.90 6.05 -13.67
N GLY A 102 -25.12 5.63 -14.68
CA GLY A 102 -25.50 5.63 -16.09
C GLY A 102 -26.21 4.34 -16.54
N ALA A 103 -26.43 3.34 -15.69
CA ALA A 103 -26.91 2.02 -16.06
C ALA A 103 -28.24 2.02 -16.84
N SER A 104 -29.11 3.03 -16.63
CA SER A 104 -30.38 3.18 -17.32
C SER A 104 -30.24 3.67 -18.76
N PHE A 105 -29.07 4.15 -19.18
CA PHE A 105 -28.81 4.66 -20.52
C PHE A 105 -28.15 3.63 -21.44
N GLY A 106 -27.90 2.40 -20.97
CA GLY A 106 -27.25 1.35 -21.69
C GLY A 106 -27.68 -0.05 -21.27
N ASP A 107 -26.80 -1.03 -21.47
CA ASP A 107 -27.03 -2.41 -21.01
C ASP A 107 -26.83 -2.50 -19.49
N ARG A 108 -27.92 -2.51 -18.75
CA ARG A 108 -27.90 -2.65 -17.28
C ARG A 108 -27.31 -3.97 -16.84
N ALA A 109 -27.57 -5.08 -17.56
CA ALA A 109 -27.05 -6.38 -17.19
C ALA A 109 -25.51 -6.39 -17.24
N ALA A 110 -24.92 -5.81 -18.28
CA ALA A 110 -23.47 -5.64 -18.37
C ALA A 110 -22.90 -4.77 -17.25
N VAL A 111 -23.60 -3.71 -16.82
CA VAL A 111 -23.17 -2.90 -15.67
C VAL A 111 -23.21 -3.71 -14.38
N LEU A 112 -24.27 -4.51 -14.16
CA LEU A 112 -24.37 -5.37 -12.96
C LEU A 112 -23.25 -6.42 -12.94
N ASP A 113 -22.84 -6.96 -14.08
CA ASP A 113 -21.70 -7.90 -14.16
C ASP A 113 -20.37 -7.21 -13.79
N VAL A 114 -20.15 -5.96 -14.22
CA VAL A 114 -19.00 -5.16 -13.79
C VAL A 114 -19.00 -4.94 -12.28
N VAL A 115 -20.17 -4.61 -11.71
CA VAL A 115 -20.30 -4.42 -10.24
C VAL A 115 -20.03 -5.73 -9.48
N ARG A 116 -20.53 -6.88 -9.97
CA ARG A 116 -20.23 -8.19 -9.35
C ARG A 116 -18.75 -8.54 -9.38
N ALA A 117 -18.07 -8.25 -10.50
CA ALA A 117 -16.63 -8.47 -10.61
C ALA A 117 -15.84 -7.61 -9.61
N ASP A 118 -16.17 -6.32 -9.49
CA ASP A 118 -15.52 -5.40 -8.54
C ASP A 118 -15.78 -5.81 -7.09
N LEU A 119 -17.03 -6.20 -6.77
CA LEU A 119 -17.38 -6.76 -5.46
C LEU A 119 -16.52 -7.98 -5.11
N ALA A 120 -16.33 -8.91 -6.05
CA ALA A 120 -15.51 -10.09 -5.83
C ALA A 120 -14.04 -9.73 -5.52
N GLU A 121 -13.49 -8.73 -6.21
CA GLU A 121 -12.13 -8.24 -5.92
C GLU A 121 -12.01 -7.61 -4.53
N HIS A 122 -13.02 -6.84 -4.09
CA HIS A 122 -13.06 -6.28 -2.74
C HIS A 122 -13.13 -7.39 -1.67
N CYS A 123 -13.93 -8.43 -1.88
CA CYS A 123 -14.01 -9.58 -0.96
C CYS A 123 -12.65 -10.30 -0.83
N VAL A 124 -11.94 -10.54 -1.93
CA VAL A 124 -10.60 -11.17 -1.92
C VAL A 124 -9.59 -10.30 -1.17
N ARG A 125 -9.63 -8.96 -1.35
CA ARG A 125 -8.74 -8.05 -0.62
C ARG A 125 -9.07 -8.02 0.87
N LEU A 126 -10.36 -7.99 1.24
CA LEU A 126 -10.80 -8.03 2.64
C LEU A 126 -10.29 -9.29 3.34
N GLU A 127 -10.54 -10.46 2.74
CA GLU A 127 -10.07 -11.74 3.30
C GLU A 127 -8.56 -11.73 3.54
N ARG A 128 -7.80 -11.21 2.57
CA ARG A 128 -6.34 -11.08 2.70
C ARG A 128 -5.93 -10.17 3.85
N TYR A 129 -6.60 -9.01 4.03
CA TYR A 129 -6.28 -8.08 5.12
C TYR A 129 -6.63 -8.67 6.48
N GLU A 130 -7.75 -9.39 6.60
CA GLU A 130 -8.15 -10.08 7.83
C GLU A 130 -7.19 -11.20 8.21
N GLN A 131 -6.70 -11.96 7.21
CA GLN A 131 -5.66 -12.97 7.43
C GLN A 131 -4.36 -12.35 7.95
N LEU A 132 -3.95 -11.19 7.38
CA LEU A 132 -2.78 -10.45 7.85
C LEU A 132 -2.97 -9.94 9.28
N MET A 133 -4.13 -9.37 9.59
CA MET A 133 -4.44 -8.91 10.95
C MET A 133 -4.36 -10.04 11.97
N THR A 134 -4.96 -11.18 11.66
CA THR A 134 -4.95 -12.35 12.57
C THR A 134 -3.55 -12.92 12.76
N ARG A 135 -2.75 -12.97 11.70
CA ARG A 135 -1.40 -13.53 11.73
C ARG A 135 -0.41 -12.62 12.47
N ASP A 136 -0.42 -11.32 12.13
CA ASP A 136 0.62 -10.38 12.53
C ASP A 136 0.26 -9.62 13.82
N TYR A 137 -1.04 -9.51 14.13
CA TYR A 137 -1.56 -8.74 15.26
C TYR A 137 -2.63 -9.52 16.05
N PRO A 138 -2.27 -10.68 16.65
CA PRO A 138 -3.23 -11.56 17.32
C PRO A 138 -3.87 -10.94 18.56
N ASP A 139 -3.20 -10.00 19.22
CA ASP A 139 -3.73 -9.24 20.36
C ASP A 139 -3.48 -7.73 20.16
N PRO A 140 -4.44 -7.01 19.52
CA PRO A 140 -4.28 -5.58 19.27
C PRO A 140 -4.24 -4.71 20.53
N THR A 141 -4.65 -5.23 21.68
CA THR A 141 -4.70 -4.44 22.93
C THR A 141 -3.32 -4.21 23.55
N THR A 142 -2.33 -4.97 23.13
CA THR A 142 -0.95 -4.89 23.63
C THR A 142 -0.03 -4.06 22.73
N LEU A 143 -0.50 -3.64 21.56
CA LEU A 143 0.30 -2.94 20.56
C LEU A 143 0.64 -1.51 20.98
N SER A 144 1.85 -1.05 20.62
CA SER A 144 2.31 0.31 20.86
C SER A 144 3.32 0.76 19.79
N GLY A 145 3.57 2.07 19.68
CA GLY A 145 4.54 2.62 18.74
C GLY A 145 4.33 2.14 17.30
N LEU A 146 5.38 1.71 16.64
CA LEU A 146 5.36 1.31 15.23
C LEU A 146 4.36 0.17 14.94
N GLU A 147 4.26 -0.84 15.81
CA GLU A 147 3.32 -1.96 15.60
C GLU A 147 1.87 -1.50 15.66
N LEU A 148 1.55 -0.57 16.56
CA LEU A 148 0.22 0.05 16.63
C LEU A 148 -0.08 0.87 15.37
N ASP A 149 0.87 1.67 14.88
CA ASP A 149 0.70 2.45 13.66
C ASP A 149 0.44 1.54 12.45
N GLN A 150 1.21 0.47 12.29
CA GLN A 150 1.04 -0.51 11.23
C GLN A 150 -0.32 -1.22 11.30
N TYR A 151 -0.73 -1.64 12.50
CA TYR A 151 -2.04 -2.24 12.74
C TYR A 151 -3.17 -1.30 12.36
N LEU A 152 -3.13 -0.03 12.80
CA LEU A 152 -4.19 0.95 12.53
C LEU A 152 -4.30 1.29 11.05
N VAL A 153 -3.19 1.34 10.32
CA VAL A 153 -3.20 1.52 8.86
C VAL A 153 -3.83 0.32 8.17
N LEU A 154 -3.47 -0.91 8.54
CA LEU A 154 -4.11 -2.13 8.01
C LEU A 154 -5.60 -2.18 8.35
N ARG A 155 -5.98 -1.80 9.57
CA ARG A 155 -7.38 -1.69 10.00
C ARG A 155 -8.16 -0.69 9.15
N GLY A 156 -7.54 0.45 8.78
CA GLY A 156 -8.11 1.41 7.82
C GLY A 156 -8.42 0.76 6.47
N GLY A 157 -7.50 -0.08 5.96
CA GLY A 157 -7.72 -0.87 4.74
C GLY A 157 -8.92 -1.82 4.86
N VAL A 158 -9.04 -2.57 5.97
CA VAL A 158 -10.20 -3.45 6.24
C VAL A 158 -11.51 -2.67 6.21
N LEU A 159 -11.58 -1.52 6.88
CA LEU A 159 -12.77 -0.68 6.92
C LEU A 159 -13.15 -0.15 5.52
N ALA A 160 -12.18 0.22 4.70
CA ALA A 160 -12.41 0.67 3.33
C ALA A 160 -13.00 -0.44 2.47
N GLU A 161 -12.46 -1.67 2.53
CA GLU A 161 -13.00 -2.81 1.80
C GLU A 161 -14.41 -3.18 2.27
N GLN A 162 -14.67 -3.21 3.57
CA GLN A 162 -16.00 -3.47 4.14
C GLN A 162 -17.04 -2.44 3.66
N THR A 163 -16.67 -1.17 3.62
CA THR A 163 -17.54 -0.10 3.11
C THR A 163 -17.86 -0.29 1.64
N SER A 164 -16.86 -0.62 0.82
CA SER A 164 -17.04 -0.88 -0.61
C SER A 164 -17.95 -2.09 -0.85
N ILE A 165 -17.73 -3.20 -0.12
CA ILE A 165 -18.54 -4.41 -0.20
C ILE A 165 -20.00 -4.09 0.15
N THR A 166 -20.25 -3.37 1.24
CA THR A 166 -21.59 -2.98 1.66
C THR A 166 -22.29 -2.19 0.55
N TRP A 167 -21.65 -1.14 0.03
CA TRP A 167 -22.21 -0.29 -1.02
C TRP A 167 -22.52 -1.04 -2.31
N LEU A 168 -21.59 -1.90 -2.78
CA LEU A 168 -21.80 -2.66 -4.02
C LEU A 168 -22.89 -3.72 -3.85
N THR A 169 -22.98 -4.35 -2.67
CA THR A 169 -24.03 -5.31 -2.34
C THR A 169 -25.41 -4.64 -2.34
N GLU A 170 -25.56 -3.48 -1.68
CA GLU A 170 -26.81 -2.70 -1.70
C GLU A 170 -27.24 -2.35 -3.12
N TYR A 171 -26.28 -1.96 -3.99
CA TYR A 171 -26.58 -1.65 -5.39
C TYR A 171 -27.11 -2.88 -6.15
N LEU A 172 -26.47 -4.04 -5.97
CA LEU A 172 -26.89 -5.29 -6.62
C LEU A 172 -28.27 -5.77 -6.13
N GLU A 173 -28.52 -5.71 -4.82
CA GLU A 173 -29.80 -6.08 -4.21
C GLU A 173 -30.94 -5.19 -4.69
N ALA A 174 -30.71 -3.90 -4.85
CA ALA A 174 -31.70 -2.96 -5.38
C ALA A 174 -32.08 -3.20 -6.85
N HIS A 175 -31.32 -4.05 -7.56
CA HIS A 175 -31.53 -4.37 -8.98
C HIS A 175 -31.75 -5.88 -9.23
N ALA A 176 -31.98 -6.65 -8.16
CA ALA A 176 -32.25 -8.09 -8.22
C ALA A 176 -33.68 -8.41 -8.69
#